data_d0f5f3da069f5effbf5f1533de229907
#
_entry.id   d0f5f3da069f5effbf5f1533de229907
#
_cell.length_a   1.000
_cell.length_b   1.000
_cell.length_c   1.000
_cell.angle_alpha   90.00
_cell.angle_beta   90.00
_cell.angle_gamma   90.00
#
_symmetry.space_group_name_H-M   'P 1'
#
loop_
_entity.id
_entity.type
_entity.pdbx_description
1 polymer ?
#
loop_
_entity_poly.entity_id
_entity_poly.type
_entity_poly.pdbx_seq_one_letter_code
_entity_poly.pdbx_strand_id
1 'polypeptide(L)' 'VEDDIICTEKIIAERKTFFLDLKQNTRGKVVRITEKVSSNRDRIMVPAEILDDFIAALQDIRETLKQQGE' A
#
# COMPACT_ATOMS: atom_id res chain seq x y z
N VAL A 1 -8.09 -22.06 3.97
CA VAL A 1 -8.08 -21.51 2.62
C VAL A 1 -7.05 -20.42 2.53
N GLU A 2 -6.23 -20.50 1.51
CA GLU A 2 -5.15 -19.54 1.34
C GLU A 2 -5.66 -18.25 0.73
N ASP A 3 -4.94 -17.18 1.01
CA ASP A 3 -5.22 -15.88 0.41
C ASP A 3 -4.83 -15.91 -1.06
N ASP A 4 -5.67 -15.31 -1.87
CA ASP A 4 -5.38 -15.14 -3.29
C ASP A 4 -4.93 -13.72 -3.54
N ILE A 5 -3.83 -13.58 -4.26
CA ILE A 5 -3.36 -12.26 -4.69
C ILE A 5 -3.98 -11.98 -6.05
N ILE A 6 -4.78 -10.92 -6.10
CA ILE A 6 -5.47 -10.53 -7.33
C ILE A 6 -4.55 -9.72 -8.22
N CYS A 7 -3.83 -8.77 -7.63
CA CYS A 7 -2.86 -7.96 -8.36
C CYS A 7 -1.82 -7.41 -7.41
N THR A 8 -0.70 -6.99 -7.95
CA THR A 8 0.40 -6.42 -7.18
C THR A 8 0.94 -5.22 -7.92
N GLU A 9 1.17 -4.14 -7.16
CA GLU A 9 1.89 -2.97 -7.64
C GLU A 9 3.21 -2.89 -6.89
N LYS A 10 4.22 -2.35 -7.56
CA LYS A 10 5.55 -2.26 -6.99
C LYS A 10 6.10 -0.86 -7.19
N ILE A 11 6.63 -0.28 -6.14
CA ILE A 11 7.24 1.04 -6.19
C ILE A 11 8.64 0.92 -5.66
N ILE A 12 9.61 1.32 -6.47
CA ILE A 12 11.02 1.23 -6.11
C ILE A 12 11.52 2.62 -5.74
N ALA A 13 11.98 2.77 -4.52
CA ALA A 13 12.67 3.97 -4.08
C ALA A 13 14.15 3.65 -3.96
N GLU A 14 14.94 4.63 -3.55
CA GLU A 14 16.39 4.47 -3.59
C GLU A 14 16.88 3.30 -2.76
N ARG A 15 16.37 3.15 -1.55
CA ARG A 15 16.85 2.13 -0.61
C ARG A 15 15.77 1.18 -0.15
N LYS A 16 14.57 1.30 -0.70
CA LYS A 16 13.49 0.45 -0.27
C LYS A 16 12.53 0.21 -1.42
N THR A 17 11.77 -0.83 -1.26
CA THR A 17 10.77 -1.22 -2.25
C THR A 17 9.45 -1.39 -1.53
N PHE A 18 8.39 -0.89 -2.15
CA PHE A 18 7.04 -1.07 -1.64
C PHE A 18 6.30 -2.02 -2.56
N PHE A 19 5.64 -2.99 -1.97
CA PHE A 19 4.73 -3.89 -2.69
C PHE A 19 3.33 -3.64 -2.16
N LEU A 20 2.39 -3.48 -3.09
CA LEU A 20 1.00 -3.26 -2.73
C LEU A 20 0.20 -4.37 -3.38
N ASP A 21 -0.32 -5.28 -2.56
CA ASP A 21 -1.01 -6.46 -3.05
C ASP A 21 -2.50 -6.34 -2.73
N LEU A 22 -3.34 -6.51 -3.73
CA LEU A 22 -4.76 -6.71 -3.48
C LEU A 22 -4.99 -8.19 -3.26
N LYS A 23 -5.43 -8.54 -2.07
CA LYS A 23 -5.61 -9.94 -1.68
C LYS A 23 -7.07 -10.20 -1.36
N GLN A 24 -7.47 -11.42 -1.57
CA GLN A 24 -8.82 -11.87 -1.23
C GLN A 24 -8.71 -13.09 -0.34
N ASN A 25 -9.52 -13.10 0.72
CA ASN A 25 -9.63 -14.26 1.59
C ASN A 25 -11.10 -14.50 1.89
N THR A 26 -11.38 -15.40 2.82
CA THR A 26 -12.77 -15.77 3.13
C THR A 26 -13.55 -14.61 3.76
N ARG A 27 -12.86 -13.59 4.27
CA ARG A 27 -13.52 -12.45 4.91
C ARG A 27 -13.72 -11.29 3.96
N GLY A 28 -13.13 -11.33 2.76
CA GLY A 28 -13.24 -10.25 1.81
C GLY A 28 -11.91 -9.87 1.23
N LYS A 29 -11.79 -8.60 0.86
CA LYS A 29 -10.59 -8.10 0.19
C LYS A 29 -9.83 -7.16 1.10
N VAL A 30 -8.51 -7.18 0.95
CA VAL A 30 -7.62 -6.34 1.75
C VAL A 30 -6.43 -5.95 0.88
N VAL A 31 -5.91 -4.76 1.12
CA VAL A 31 -4.68 -4.31 0.48
C VAL A 31 -3.54 -4.49 1.47
N ARG A 32 -2.56 -5.30 1.11
CA ARG A 32 -1.37 -5.50 1.94
C ARG A 32 -0.26 -4.63 1.38
N ILE A 33 0.27 -3.75 2.21
CA ILE A 33 1.39 -2.90 1.83
C ILE A 33 2.62 -3.39 2.56
N THR A 34 3.65 -3.74 1.79
CA THR A 34 4.89 -4.26 2.34
C THR A 34 6.00 -3.26 2.03
N GLU A 35 6.73 -2.87 3.07
CA GLU A 35 7.94 -2.08 2.92
C GLU A 35 9.13 -3.01 3.10
N LYS A 36 9.97 -3.11 2.08
CA LYS A 36 11.15 -3.96 2.14
C LYS A 36 12.40 -3.08 2.12
N VAL A 37 13.21 -3.21 3.16
CA VAL A 37 14.47 -2.50 3.29
C VAL A 37 15.52 -3.55 3.58
N SER A 38 16.41 -3.80 2.61
CA SER A 38 17.40 -4.84 2.73
C SER A 38 16.70 -6.19 2.94
N SER A 39 16.97 -6.89 4.03
CA SER A 39 16.31 -8.16 4.33
C SER A 39 15.10 -7.99 5.24
N ASN A 40 14.81 -6.77 5.67
CA ASN A 40 13.70 -6.50 6.58
C ASN A 40 12.43 -6.19 5.81
N ARG A 41 11.30 -6.66 6.36
CA ARG A 41 10.00 -6.41 5.75
C ARG A 41 9.01 -6.03 6.83
N ASP A 42 8.29 -4.95 6.57
CA ASP A 42 7.21 -4.50 7.42
C ASP A 42 5.93 -4.47 6.59
N ARG A 43 4.84 -4.89 7.19
CA ARG A 43 3.58 -5.01 6.47
C ARG A 43 2.46 -4.36 7.25
N ILE A 44 1.56 -3.73 6.50
CA ILE A 44 0.30 -3.27 7.07
C ILE A 44 -0.83 -3.77 6.18
N MET A 45 -2.00 -3.89 6.78
CA MET A 45 -3.19 -4.33 6.06
C MET A 45 -4.20 -3.21 6.06
N VAL A 46 -4.65 -2.83 4.88
CA VAL A 46 -5.64 -1.79 4.70
C VAL A 46 -6.90 -2.44 4.18
N PRO A 47 -8.00 -2.42 4.96
CA PRO A 47 -9.25 -3.00 4.47
C PRO A 47 -9.68 -2.34 3.16
N ALA A 48 -10.17 -3.16 2.23
CA ALA A 48 -10.51 -2.63 0.91
C ALA A 48 -11.61 -1.58 0.98
N GLU A 49 -12.51 -1.69 1.97
CA GLU A 49 -13.63 -0.74 2.05
C GLU A 49 -13.20 0.65 2.46
N ILE A 50 -11.99 0.84 3.01
CA ILE A 50 -11.50 2.19 3.32
C ILE A 50 -10.44 2.65 2.34
N LEU A 51 -10.23 1.94 1.25
CA LEU A 51 -9.16 2.27 0.31
C LEU A 51 -9.34 3.65 -0.29
N ASP A 52 -10.58 4.03 -0.60
CA ASP A 52 -10.82 5.38 -1.14
C ASP A 52 -10.42 6.46 -0.15
N ASP A 53 -10.70 6.25 1.13
CA ASP A 53 -10.29 7.21 2.16
C ASP A 53 -8.78 7.27 2.28
N PHE A 54 -8.12 6.12 2.17
CA PHE A 54 -6.67 6.05 2.24
C PHE A 54 -6.05 6.82 1.07
N ILE A 55 -6.59 6.63 -0.12
CA ILE A 55 -6.13 7.33 -1.31
C ILE A 55 -6.33 8.84 -1.16
N ALA A 56 -7.51 9.24 -0.69
CA ALA A 56 -7.81 10.66 -0.51
C ALA A 56 -6.85 11.31 0.48
N ALA A 57 -6.55 10.60 1.57
CA ALA A 57 -5.60 11.12 2.56
C ALA A 57 -4.21 11.29 1.95
N LEU A 58 -3.78 10.34 1.14
CA LEU A 58 -2.48 10.44 0.48
C LEU A 58 -2.46 11.61 -0.53
N GLN A 59 -3.57 11.83 -1.22
CA GLN A 59 -3.66 12.95 -2.16
C GLN A 59 -3.57 14.29 -1.43
N ASP A 60 -4.18 14.38 -0.26
CA ASP A 60 -4.09 15.60 0.55
C ASP A 60 -2.65 15.85 0.98
N ILE A 61 -1.95 14.80 1.39
CA ILE A 61 -0.55 14.91 1.77
C ILE A 61 0.29 15.37 0.58
N ARG A 62 0.02 14.79 -0.58
CA ARG A 62 0.75 15.18 -1.79
C ARG A 62 0.52 16.65 -2.13
N GLU A 63 -0.71 17.11 -1.96
CA GLU A 63 -1.01 18.50 -2.24
C GLU A 63 -0.23 19.43 -1.30
N THR A 64 -0.18 19.09 -0.03
CA THR A 64 0.59 19.85 0.95
C THR A 64 2.07 19.87 0.57
N LEU A 65 2.58 18.72 0.14
CA LEU A 65 3.97 18.61 -0.28
C LEU A 65 4.28 19.57 -1.41
N LYS A 66 3.39 19.65 -2.41
CA LYS A 66 3.56 20.56 -3.52
C LYS A 66 3.55 22.02 -3.08
N GLN A 67 2.69 22.34 -2.13
CA GLN A 67 2.60 23.69 -1.59
C GLN A 67 3.86 24.10 -0.84
N GLN A 68 4.61 23.13 -0.34
CA GLN A 68 5.87 23.37 0.36
C GLN A 68 7.05 23.49 -0.60
N GLY A 69 6.80 23.45 -1.90
CA GLY A 69 7.85 23.65 -2.89
C GLY A 69 8.57 22.38 -3.30
N GLU A 70 7.95 21.22 -3.05
CA GLU A 70 8.58 19.95 -3.42
C GLU A 70 8.15 19.50 -4.83
#